data_03615a4636d024903269a0ab24b2b47b
#
_entry.id   03615a4636d024903269a0ab24b2b47b
#
_cell.length_a   1.000
_cell.length_b   1.000
_cell.length_c   1.000
_cell.angle_alpha   90.00
_cell.angle_beta   90.00
_cell.angle_gamma   90.00
#
_symmetry.space_group_name_H-M   'P 1'
#
loop_
_entity.id
_entity.type
_entity.pdbx_description
1 polymer ?
#
loop_
_entity_poly.entity_id
_entity_poly.type
_entity_poly.pdbx_seq_one_letter_code
_entity_poly.pdbx_strand_id
1 'polypeptide(L)'
;WGDTVNENASVGLNLEWDYSDTLSFVFDYHDSSAEKEGTELPNELGFVAPANATISHFNGGKSGINTFAYDRPFEDDDYTYGSLYYRDAFKDNQMEQLQIKGKWENLDGTISDSIKSVEFGISRADSVFTDIRMEQINNATPGTAANSAIFNKTSTHGFMNAFLPDNLPTSYYFDLNKALAISEWENLFGAISAGPIDINDQVEETLDAAFVQVNMEFIVNDRPLNVVAGVRYEESDTTSTALEATPSVIRWDMINGLIYPSGGEVPAARSGSNDIVLPQLAMAYEVNEDTVLRFSYGKSMGRPSLQDLRSSFQFGNRDYLIPTASGGNPNLEPLESENIDLAYEYYYDEGSYFSINYFRKNIDNFISSDVSTGSISGLTNPANGEIGAFAQQCVQEWDQAGRPDPGFPGEWGSGDCVSQQALWSQSWMNIYQHMGWVAVAMSRGVDVTNGFPWGQCDYGGWWRCEPGYLDGTSADPLAIFEIMRPLNLESGSVDGFEVVLQHLFGDSGFGTQINATFVSGGDVDIDRDDTTRQFILPGLGDSSNFSFFYEDSFVTARVALNTRGETVAGFGNYDQPLYVEERNQWDLSLACLLYTSDAADE
;
A
#
# COMPACT_ATOMS: atom_id res chain seq x y z
N TRP A 1 11.94 6.71 -15.99
CA TRP A 1 10.84 6.77 -16.97
C TRP A 1 10.10 5.43 -16.98
N GLY A 2 8.82 5.44 -17.27
CA GLY A 2 8.01 4.25 -17.48
C GLY A 2 6.78 4.66 -18.27
N ASP A 3 6.61 4.09 -19.43
CA ASP A 3 5.37 4.19 -20.16
C ASP A 3 4.53 2.97 -19.79
N THR A 4 3.28 3.16 -19.40
CA THR A 4 2.33 2.09 -19.17
C THR A 4 1.11 2.34 -20.02
N VAL A 5 0.59 1.30 -20.64
CA VAL A 5 -0.68 1.35 -21.34
C VAL A 5 -1.74 0.76 -20.41
N ASN A 6 -2.83 1.48 -20.22
CA ASN A 6 -3.99 0.97 -19.50
C ASN A 6 -5.16 0.91 -20.47
N GLU A 7 -5.72 -0.29 -20.62
CA GLU A 7 -6.89 -0.52 -21.45
C GLU A 7 -8.05 -0.98 -20.56
N ASN A 8 -9.23 -0.41 -20.77
CA ASN A 8 -10.44 -0.83 -20.09
C ASN A 8 -11.50 -1.12 -21.14
N ALA A 9 -12.14 -2.26 -21.00
CA ALA A 9 -13.28 -2.65 -21.84
C ALA A 9 -14.43 -3.10 -20.96
N SER A 10 -15.66 -2.76 -21.34
CA SER A 10 -16.84 -3.28 -20.66
C SER A 10 -18.01 -3.43 -21.61
N VAL A 11 -18.79 -4.46 -21.36
CA VAL A 11 -20.05 -4.73 -22.05
C VAL A 11 -21.12 -5.03 -21.00
N GLY A 12 -22.25 -4.36 -21.10
CA GLY A 12 -23.39 -4.58 -20.21
C GLY A 12 -24.66 -4.83 -21.00
N LEU A 13 -25.51 -5.69 -20.47
CA LEU A 13 -26.87 -5.96 -20.95
C LEU A 13 -27.82 -5.83 -19.78
N ASN A 14 -28.77 -4.91 -19.89
CA ASN A 14 -29.85 -4.76 -18.92
C ASN A 14 -31.19 -5.03 -19.62
N LEU A 15 -32.04 -5.89 -19.01
CA LEU A 15 -33.37 -6.22 -19.48
C LEU A 15 -34.35 -6.01 -18.32
N GLU A 16 -35.29 -5.10 -18.50
CA GLU A 16 -36.39 -4.88 -17.59
C GLU A 16 -37.65 -5.58 -18.15
N TRP A 17 -38.35 -6.30 -17.29
CA TRP A 17 -39.55 -7.04 -17.65
C TRP A 17 -40.64 -6.85 -16.61
N ASP A 18 -41.70 -6.14 -17.01
CA ASP A 18 -42.93 -6.02 -16.24
C ASP A 18 -43.80 -7.26 -16.47
N TYR A 19 -43.75 -8.21 -15.49
CA TYR A 19 -44.55 -9.42 -15.55
C TYR A 19 -46.04 -9.11 -15.33
N SER A 20 -46.33 -8.16 -14.44
CA SER A 20 -47.66 -7.65 -14.15
C SER A 20 -47.57 -6.20 -13.64
N ASP A 21 -48.73 -5.56 -13.40
CA ASP A 21 -48.79 -4.21 -12.82
C ASP A 21 -48.14 -4.11 -11.44
N THR A 22 -47.94 -5.24 -10.75
CA THR A 22 -47.39 -5.31 -9.39
C THR A 22 -46.05 -6.01 -9.30
N LEU A 23 -45.57 -6.68 -10.34
CA LEU A 23 -44.35 -7.48 -10.30
C LEU A 23 -43.48 -7.21 -11.52
N SER A 24 -42.26 -6.71 -11.28
CA SER A 24 -41.24 -6.49 -12.30
C SER A 24 -39.96 -7.24 -11.98
N PHE A 25 -39.17 -7.53 -13.00
CA PHE A 25 -37.86 -8.16 -12.91
C PHE A 25 -36.84 -7.35 -13.71
N VAL A 26 -35.63 -7.33 -13.19
CA VAL A 26 -34.46 -6.77 -13.87
C VAL A 26 -33.39 -7.87 -13.98
N PHE A 27 -32.93 -8.12 -15.18
CA PHE A 27 -31.83 -9.01 -15.50
C PHE A 27 -30.66 -8.13 -15.93
N ASP A 28 -29.56 -8.25 -15.25
CA ASP A 28 -28.37 -7.47 -15.51
C ASP A 28 -27.18 -8.41 -15.70
N TYR A 29 -26.50 -8.24 -16.83
CA TYR A 29 -25.25 -8.92 -17.13
C TYR A 29 -24.18 -7.88 -17.42
N HIS A 30 -23.03 -8.04 -16.82
CA HIS A 30 -21.89 -7.16 -16.98
C HIS A 30 -20.61 -7.99 -17.14
N ASP A 31 -19.81 -7.64 -18.14
CA ASP A 31 -18.48 -8.20 -18.39
C ASP A 31 -17.52 -7.03 -18.59
N SER A 32 -16.41 -7.04 -17.85
CA SER A 32 -15.42 -5.96 -17.88
C SER A 32 -14.01 -6.50 -17.70
N SER A 33 -13.07 -5.84 -18.36
CA SER A 33 -11.65 -6.06 -18.18
C SER A 33 -10.91 -4.75 -17.99
N ALA A 34 -9.87 -4.78 -17.15
CA ALA A 34 -8.94 -3.68 -16.94
C ALA A 34 -7.51 -4.24 -17.02
N GLU A 35 -6.83 -3.90 -18.09
CA GLU A 35 -5.50 -4.40 -18.39
C GLU A 35 -4.48 -3.27 -18.26
N LYS A 36 -3.36 -3.58 -17.63
CA LYS A 36 -2.19 -2.71 -17.54
C LYS A 36 -0.99 -3.45 -18.07
N GLU A 37 -0.50 -2.98 -19.20
CA GLU A 37 0.75 -3.45 -19.79
C GLU A 37 1.90 -2.48 -19.48
N GLY A 38 3.05 -3.02 -19.12
CA GLY A 38 4.31 -2.30 -19.13
C GLY A 38 4.84 -2.18 -20.55
N THR A 39 5.72 -1.23 -20.79
CA THR A 39 6.49 -1.22 -22.03
C THR A 39 7.70 -2.12 -21.84
N GLU A 40 8.01 -2.97 -22.80
CA GLU A 40 9.16 -3.89 -22.84
C GLU A 40 10.54 -3.18 -22.77
N LEU A 41 10.61 -1.99 -22.21
CA LEU A 41 11.81 -1.17 -22.16
C LEU A 41 12.32 -1.01 -20.74
N PRO A 42 13.64 -0.92 -20.53
CA PRO A 42 14.17 -0.57 -19.23
C PRO A 42 13.61 0.78 -18.79
N ASN A 43 13.19 0.86 -17.53
CA ASN A 43 12.42 1.99 -17.01
C ASN A 43 13.13 2.82 -15.94
N GLU A 44 14.28 2.37 -15.48
CA GLU A 44 15.06 3.12 -14.51
C GLU A 44 16.57 3.00 -14.80
N LEU A 45 17.26 4.11 -14.88
CA LEU A 45 18.71 4.16 -15.05
C LEU A 45 19.32 4.97 -13.91
N GLY A 46 20.10 4.30 -13.08
CA GLY A 46 20.84 4.88 -11.97
C GLY A 46 22.19 5.44 -12.39
N PHE A 47 22.50 6.62 -11.92
CA PHE A 47 23.82 7.22 -12.04
C PHE A 47 24.44 7.43 -10.67
N VAL A 48 25.75 7.34 -10.60
CA VAL A 48 26.53 7.62 -9.39
C VAL A 48 27.38 8.86 -9.64
N ALA A 49 27.22 9.87 -8.80
CA ALA A 49 28.11 11.01 -8.78
C ALA A 49 28.91 11.00 -7.47
N PRO A 50 30.24 11.07 -7.49
CA PRO A 50 31.04 11.19 -6.27
C PRO A 50 30.78 12.56 -5.64
N ALA A 51 30.13 12.58 -4.49
CA ALA A 51 29.84 13.80 -3.76
C ALA A 51 30.47 13.75 -2.38
N ASN A 52 31.24 14.76 -2.05
CA ASN A 52 31.57 15.06 -0.65
C ASN A 52 30.45 15.94 -0.10
N ALA A 53 29.42 15.34 0.50
CA ALA A 53 28.43 16.11 1.24
C ALA A 53 29.04 16.61 2.53
N THR A 54 29.22 17.93 2.67
CA THR A 54 29.88 18.51 3.82
C THR A 54 28.94 18.80 4.97
N ILE A 55 27.63 18.98 4.73
CA ILE A 55 26.69 19.37 5.79
C ILE A 55 25.28 18.89 5.41
N SER A 56 24.65 18.12 6.30
CA SER A 56 23.21 17.94 6.34
C SER A 56 22.63 18.84 7.44
N HIS A 57 21.84 19.81 7.09
CA HIS A 57 21.06 20.57 8.06
C HIS A 57 19.69 19.93 8.26
N PHE A 58 19.47 19.36 9.43
CA PHE A 58 18.12 19.04 9.89
C PHE A 58 17.49 20.33 10.43
N ASN A 59 16.68 20.99 9.63
CA ASN A 59 15.93 22.13 10.08
C ASN A 59 14.65 21.62 10.77
N GLY A 60 14.73 21.40 12.08
CA GLY A 60 13.55 21.16 12.93
C GLY A 60 12.67 22.41 13.09
N GLY A 61 12.79 23.42 12.21
CA GLY A 61 11.95 24.59 12.15
C GLY A 61 10.62 24.34 11.42
N LYS A 62 9.75 25.33 11.42
CA LYS A 62 8.41 25.30 10.79
C LYS A 62 8.36 24.88 9.32
N SER A 63 9.47 24.80 8.60
CA SER A 63 9.51 24.33 7.22
C SER A 63 9.71 22.83 7.08
N GLY A 64 10.23 22.13 8.12
CA GLY A 64 10.44 20.66 8.10
C GLY A 64 11.30 20.11 6.95
N ILE A 65 11.86 20.96 6.11
CA ILE A 65 12.60 20.55 4.91
C ILE A 65 14.07 20.37 5.25
N ASN A 66 14.55 19.15 5.08
CA ASN A 66 15.98 18.84 5.20
C ASN A 66 16.75 19.38 4.00
N THR A 67 17.85 20.08 4.24
CA THR A 67 18.71 20.60 3.18
C THR A 67 20.05 19.92 3.18
N PHE A 68 20.55 19.55 2.00
CA PHE A 68 21.88 19.00 1.79
C PHE A 68 22.74 20.04 1.09
N ALA A 69 23.91 20.33 1.64
CA ALA A 69 24.89 21.18 0.98
C ALA A 69 26.06 20.32 0.50
N TYR A 70 26.37 20.45 -0.77
CA TYR A 70 27.55 19.84 -1.38
C TYR A 70 28.67 20.89 -1.50
N ASP A 71 29.90 20.45 -1.47
CA ASP A 71 31.10 21.35 -1.57
C ASP A 71 31.16 22.05 -2.94
N ARG A 72 30.54 21.50 -3.98
CA ARG A 72 30.40 22.12 -5.29
C ARG A 72 29.16 21.64 -6.02
N PRO A 73 28.66 22.40 -7.00
CA PRO A 73 27.65 21.90 -7.92
C PRO A 73 28.14 20.68 -8.71
N PHE A 74 27.23 19.78 -9.04
CA PHE A 74 27.53 18.67 -9.95
C PHE A 74 27.64 19.19 -11.39
N GLU A 75 28.68 18.74 -12.08
CA GLU A 75 28.85 18.94 -13.51
C GLU A 75 28.44 17.66 -14.27
N ASP A 76 28.18 17.75 -15.57
CA ASP A 76 27.73 16.62 -16.38
C ASP A 76 28.76 15.48 -16.44
N ASP A 77 30.04 15.81 -16.32
CA ASP A 77 31.16 14.87 -16.34
C ASP A 77 31.35 14.14 -14.99
N ASP A 78 30.63 14.53 -13.95
CA ASP A 78 30.71 13.88 -12.66
C ASP A 78 29.94 12.55 -12.60
N TYR A 79 29.02 12.35 -13.52
CA TYR A 79 28.15 11.18 -13.47
C TYR A 79 28.80 9.95 -14.12
N THR A 80 28.73 8.86 -13.42
CA THR A 80 29.08 7.52 -13.92
C THR A 80 27.85 6.65 -13.95
N TYR A 81 27.82 5.66 -14.86
CA TYR A 81 26.74 4.68 -14.88
C TYR A 81 26.75 3.84 -13.60
N GLY A 82 25.59 3.64 -12.99
CA GLY A 82 25.37 2.77 -11.85
C GLY A 82 24.69 1.47 -12.28
N SER A 83 23.37 1.46 -12.31
CA SER A 83 22.57 0.28 -12.65
C SER A 83 21.44 0.66 -13.59
N LEU A 84 21.08 -0.27 -14.46
CA LEU A 84 19.89 -0.16 -15.29
C LEU A 84 18.89 -1.23 -14.85
N TYR A 85 17.70 -0.79 -14.45
CA TYR A 85 16.62 -1.66 -14.03
C TYR A 85 15.68 -1.90 -15.21
N TYR A 86 15.48 -3.16 -15.51
CA TYR A 86 14.41 -3.61 -16.36
C TYR A 86 13.27 -4.08 -15.43
N ARG A 87 12.15 -3.38 -15.49
CA ARG A 87 10.94 -3.75 -14.76
C ARG A 87 9.80 -3.73 -15.74
N ASP A 88 9.18 -4.87 -15.92
CA ASP A 88 7.97 -5.01 -16.71
C ASP A 88 6.89 -5.65 -15.87
N ALA A 89 5.66 -5.15 -15.96
CA ALA A 89 4.55 -5.62 -15.17
C ALA A 89 3.29 -5.65 -16.02
N PHE A 90 2.73 -6.83 -16.13
CA PHE A 90 1.41 -7.06 -16.69
C PHE A 90 0.43 -7.30 -15.54
N LYS A 91 -0.66 -6.55 -15.53
CA LYS A 91 -1.78 -6.77 -14.61
C LYS A 91 -3.07 -6.78 -15.38
N ASP A 92 -3.87 -7.79 -15.15
CA ASP A 92 -5.19 -7.93 -15.74
C ASP A 92 -6.21 -8.21 -14.63
N ASN A 93 -7.34 -7.53 -14.70
CA ASN A 93 -8.47 -7.73 -13.81
C ASN A 93 -9.73 -7.87 -14.65
N GLN A 94 -10.31 -9.07 -14.65
CA GLN A 94 -11.52 -9.41 -15.35
C GLN A 94 -12.65 -9.63 -14.34
N MET A 95 -13.87 -9.20 -14.67
CA MET A 95 -15.05 -9.43 -13.87
C MET A 95 -16.25 -9.71 -14.77
N GLU A 96 -16.90 -10.84 -14.51
CA GLU A 96 -18.18 -11.20 -15.10
C GLU A 96 -19.24 -11.23 -14.00
N GLN A 97 -20.37 -10.57 -14.21
CA GLN A 97 -21.44 -10.50 -13.22
C GLN A 97 -22.80 -10.77 -13.85
N LEU A 98 -23.58 -11.60 -13.19
CA LEU A 98 -25.00 -11.82 -13.48
C LEU A 98 -25.83 -11.46 -12.25
N GLN A 99 -26.88 -10.66 -12.44
CA GLN A 99 -27.80 -10.30 -11.38
C GLN A 99 -29.24 -10.41 -11.85
N ILE A 100 -30.10 -10.93 -10.98
CA ILE A 100 -31.56 -10.99 -11.18
C ILE A 100 -32.20 -10.32 -9.97
N LYS A 101 -32.98 -9.27 -10.21
CA LYS A 101 -33.76 -8.56 -9.18
C LYS A 101 -35.24 -8.69 -9.51
N GLY A 102 -36.08 -8.87 -8.49
CA GLY A 102 -37.48 -8.77 -8.55
C GLY A 102 -38.01 -7.68 -7.63
N LYS A 103 -39.01 -6.93 -8.04
CA LYS A 103 -39.72 -5.96 -7.22
C LYS A 103 -41.21 -6.26 -7.29
N TRP A 104 -41.81 -6.46 -6.13
CA TRP A 104 -43.27 -6.53 -5.99
C TRP A 104 -43.77 -5.25 -5.31
N GLU A 105 -44.81 -4.64 -5.88
CA GLU A 105 -45.49 -3.46 -5.36
C GLU A 105 -46.88 -3.78 -4.87
N ASN A 106 -47.23 -3.35 -3.68
CA ASN A 106 -48.52 -3.61 -3.05
C ASN A 106 -49.55 -2.52 -3.43
N LEU A 107 -50.00 -2.54 -4.69
CA LEU A 107 -50.93 -1.51 -5.20
C LEU A 107 -52.35 -1.65 -4.62
N ASP A 108 -52.75 -2.87 -4.24
CA ASP A 108 -54.10 -3.19 -3.84
C ASP A 108 -54.31 -3.37 -2.32
N GLY A 109 -53.23 -3.18 -1.52
CA GLY A 109 -53.26 -3.41 -0.06
C GLY A 109 -53.50 -4.87 0.34
N THR A 110 -53.22 -5.82 -0.54
CA THR A 110 -53.63 -7.26 -0.42
C THR A 110 -52.96 -7.95 0.78
N ILE A 111 -51.75 -7.54 1.19
CA ILE A 111 -51.08 -8.14 2.35
C ILE A 111 -51.25 -7.25 3.58
N SER A 112 -50.97 -5.96 3.48
CA SER A 112 -51.10 -4.94 4.54
C SER A 112 -50.94 -3.58 3.89
N ASP A 113 -51.75 -2.60 4.28
CA ASP A 113 -51.62 -1.21 3.80
C ASP A 113 -50.26 -0.59 4.16
N SER A 114 -49.62 -1.14 5.17
CA SER A 114 -48.30 -0.66 5.61
C SER A 114 -47.14 -1.15 4.75
N ILE A 115 -47.25 -2.26 4.01
CA ILE A 115 -46.19 -2.74 3.13
C ILE A 115 -46.39 -2.09 1.76
N LYS A 116 -45.39 -1.35 1.29
CA LYS A 116 -45.44 -0.68 -0.03
C LYS A 116 -44.81 -1.54 -1.13
N SER A 117 -43.64 -2.12 -0.85
CA SER A 117 -42.97 -2.99 -1.82
C SER A 117 -42.05 -4.00 -1.12
N VAL A 118 -41.75 -5.08 -1.84
CA VAL A 118 -40.74 -6.08 -1.50
C VAL A 118 -39.78 -6.19 -2.68
N GLU A 119 -38.50 -6.01 -2.43
CA GLU A 119 -37.41 -6.21 -3.37
C GLU A 119 -36.61 -7.44 -2.99
N PHE A 120 -36.25 -8.26 -3.96
CA PHE A 120 -35.45 -9.45 -3.72
C PHE A 120 -34.56 -9.73 -4.93
N GLY A 121 -33.46 -10.44 -4.71
CA GLY A 121 -32.59 -10.77 -5.83
C GLY A 121 -31.49 -11.73 -5.47
N ILE A 122 -30.86 -12.22 -6.52
CA ILE A 122 -29.67 -13.05 -6.47
C ILE A 122 -28.63 -12.49 -7.43
N SER A 123 -27.36 -12.67 -7.11
CA SER A 123 -26.27 -12.30 -8.02
C SER A 123 -25.12 -13.27 -7.89
N ARG A 124 -24.39 -13.44 -8.99
CA ARG A 124 -23.10 -14.11 -9.04
C ARG A 124 -22.12 -13.21 -9.75
N ALA A 125 -20.91 -13.08 -9.19
CA ALA A 125 -19.79 -12.41 -9.84
C ALA A 125 -18.55 -13.32 -9.78
N ASP A 126 -17.91 -13.51 -10.92
CA ASP A 126 -16.66 -14.22 -11.06
C ASP A 126 -15.59 -13.19 -11.45
N SER A 127 -14.53 -13.10 -10.66
CA SER A 127 -13.41 -12.15 -10.85
C SER A 127 -12.10 -12.90 -11.00
N VAL A 128 -11.25 -12.46 -11.93
CA VAL A 128 -9.91 -13.02 -12.14
C VAL A 128 -8.92 -11.88 -12.14
N PHE A 129 -7.94 -11.94 -11.28
CA PHE A 129 -6.82 -11.01 -11.21
C PHE A 129 -5.52 -11.72 -11.54
N THR A 130 -4.75 -11.19 -12.49
CA THR A 130 -3.44 -11.70 -12.89
C THR A 130 -2.39 -10.63 -12.64
N ASP A 131 -1.29 -10.99 -11.98
CA ASP A 131 -0.13 -10.12 -11.76
C ASP A 131 1.14 -10.87 -12.21
N ILE A 132 1.74 -10.41 -13.29
CA ILE A 132 3.01 -10.95 -13.81
C ILE A 132 4.02 -9.82 -13.79
N ARG A 133 5.17 -10.08 -13.18
CA ARG A 133 6.25 -9.10 -13.12
C ARG A 133 7.59 -9.75 -13.44
N MET A 134 8.38 -9.02 -14.22
CA MET A 134 9.78 -9.31 -14.48
C MET A 134 10.62 -8.18 -13.94
N GLU A 135 11.69 -8.49 -13.21
CA GLU A 135 12.64 -7.51 -12.73
C GLU A 135 14.07 -7.99 -12.90
N GLN A 136 14.92 -7.14 -13.47
CA GLN A 136 16.34 -7.42 -13.61
C GLN A 136 17.15 -6.15 -13.39
N ILE A 137 18.18 -6.28 -12.57
CA ILE A 137 19.19 -5.24 -12.39
C ILE A 137 20.38 -5.56 -13.27
N ASN A 138 20.65 -4.71 -14.25
CA ASN A 138 21.84 -4.77 -15.07
C ASN A 138 22.85 -3.76 -14.49
N ASN A 139 24.02 -4.22 -14.05
CA ASN A 139 25.02 -3.40 -13.41
C ASN A 139 26.06 -2.91 -14.42
N ALA A 140 26.40 -1.64 -14.35
CA ALA A 140 27.51 -1.07 -15.11
C ALA A 140 28.87 -1.46 -14.52
N THR A 141 29.91 -1.41 -15.34
CA THR A 141 31.28 -1.44 -14.83
C THR A 141 31.54 -0.18 -14.01
N PRO A 142 31.92 -0.30 -12.72
CA PRO A 142 32.12 0.86 -11.86
C PRO A 142 33.10 1.89 -12.44
N GLY A 143 32.72 3.16 -12.35
CA GLY A 143 33.55 4.27 -12.82
C GLY A 143 33.45 4.56 -14.34
N THR A 144 32.56 3.88 -15.07
CA THR A 144 32.30 4.21 -16.49
C THR A 144 31.56 5.54 -16.59
N ALA A 145 32.19 6.54 -17.20
CA ALA A 145 31.62 7.88 -17.35
C ALA A 145 30.32 7.84 -18.19
N ALA A 146 29.33 8.59 -17.74
CA ALA A 146 28.09 8.74 -18.50
C ALA A 146 28.28 9.79 -19.59
N ASN A 147 27.64 9.56 -20.75
CA ASN A 147 27.63 10.53 -21.83
C ASN A 147 26.76 11.74 -21.46
N SER A 148 27.36 12.92 -21.40
CA SER A 148 26.66 14.16 -21.04
C SER A 148 25.47 14.50 -21.95
N ALA A 149 25.48 14.04 -23.19
CA ALA A 149 24.38 14.24 -24.13
C ALA A 149 23.07 13.49 -23.74
N ILE A 150 23.13 12.57 -22.78
CA ILE A 150 21.96 11.89 -22.24
C ILE A 150 21.11 12.85 -21.37
N PHE A 151 21.74 13.86 -20.78
CA PHE A 151 21.11 14.73 -19.79
C PHE A 151 20.58 16.02 -20.41
N ASN A 152 19.27 16.25 -20.31
CA ASN A 152 18.67 17.55 -20.57
C ASN A 152 18.52 18.29 -19.24
N LYS A 153 19.37 19.29 -18.98
CA LYS A 153 19.33 20.05 -17.73
C LYS A 153 18.21 21.06 -17.71
N THR A 154 17.39 21.02 -16.69
CA THR A 154 16.44 22.10 -16.35
C THR A 154 16.75 22.61 -14.96
N SER A 155 16.97 23.93 -14.84
CA SER A 155 17.20 24.56 -13.54
C SER A 155 15.94 24.50 -12.68
N THR A 156 16.07 24.06 -11.44
CA THR A 156 15.00 24.12 -10.43
C THR A 156 15.03 25.45 -9.65
N HIS A 157 15.81 26.44 -10.12
CA HIS A 157 15.86 27.76 -9.50
C HIS A 157 14.47 28.40 -9.48
N GLY A 158 14.05 28.78 -8.29
CA GLY A 158 12.70 29.31 -8.07
C GLY A 158 11.64 28.26 -7.72
N PHE A 159 11.93 26.97 -7.85
CA PHE A 159 11.02 25.93 -7.38
C PHE A 159 11.06 25.88 -5.82
N MET A 160 9.90 25.96 -5.20
CA MET A 160 9.74 25.98 -3.75
C MET A 160 10.42 27.18 -3.02
N ASN A 161 10.61 28.33 -3.69
CA ASN A 161 11.22 29.52 -3.08
C ASN A 161 10.55 30.00 -1.79
N ALA A 162 9.27 29.70 -1.60
CA ALA A 162 8.54 30.03 -0.36
C ALA A 162 9.03 29.21 0.86
N PHE A 163 9.70 28.10 0.64
CA PHE A 163 10.11 27.14 1.67
C PHE A 163 11.63 27.00 1.80
N LEU A 164 12.40 27.36 0.79
CA LEU A 164 13.83 27.17 0.74
C LEU A 164 14.57 28.52 0.87
N PRO A 165 15.63 28.60 1.67
CA PRO A 165 16.42 29.82 1.75
C PRO A 165 17.10 30.18 0.42
N ASP A 166 17.26 31.47 0.14
CA ASP A 166 17.75 32.03 -1.14
C ASP A 166 19.16 31.57 -1.57
N ASN A 167 19.87 30.88 -0.69
CA ASN A 167 21.27 30.45 -0.86
C ASN A 167 21.45 28.95 -1.03
N LEU A 168 20.39 28.18 -1.32
CA LEU A 168 20.57 26.80 -1.72
C LEU A 168 21.25 26.75 -3.10
N PRO A 169 22.25 25.88 -3.28
CA PRO A 169 22.86 25.69 -4.59
C PRO A 169 21.80 25.29 -5.60
N THR A 170 21.91 25.84 -6.80
CA THR A 170 20.98 25.56 -7.90
C THR A 170 20.92 24.05 -8.13
N SER A 171 19.79 23.43 -7.83
CA SER A 171 19.55 22.04 -8.17
C SER A 171 19.13 21.96 -9.62
N TYR A 172 19.51 20.89 -10.30
CA TYR A 172 19.08 20.62 -11.65
C TYR A 172 18.16 19.41 -11.63
N TYR A 173 17.08 19.53 -12.34
CA TYR A 173 16.27 18.39 -12.77
C TYR A 173 16.83 17.92 -14.12
N PHE A 174 17.04 16.61 -14.27
CA PHE A 174 17.48 16.04 -15.52
C PHE A 174 16.28 15.34 -16.17
N ASP A 175 15.98 15.77 -17.40
CA ASP A 175 15.19 14.97 -18.31
C ASP A 175 16.16 14.14 -19.15
N LEU A 176 15.94 12.83 -19.23
CA LEU A 176 16.84 11.91 -19.91
C LEU A 176 16.39 11.67 -21.35
N ASN A 177 17.32 11.73 -22.28
CA ASN A 177 17.10 11.18 -23.62
C ASN A 177 17.12 9.65 -23.54
N LYS A 178 15.94 9.04 -23.36
CA LYS A 178 15.73 7.60 -23.17
C LYS A 178 16.39 6.76 -24.27
N ALA A 179 16.14 7.10 -25.55
CA ALA A 179 16.66 6.32 -26.67
C ALA A 179 18.19 6.34 -26.70
N LEU A 180 18.80 7.51 -26.43
CA LEU A 180 20.25 7.63 -26.38
C LEU A 180 20.81 6.87 -25.16
N ALA A 181 20.16 6.97 -23.99
CA ALA A 181 20.60 6.28 -22.78
C ALA A 181 20.63 4.75 -22.96
N ILE A 182 19.60 4.19 -23.56
CA ILE A 182 19.51 2.76 -23.87
C ILE A 182 20.60 2.36 -24.87
N SER A 183 20.74 3.09 -25.97
CA SER A 183 21.74 2.79 -27.00
C SER A 183 23.18 2.89 -26.47
N GLU A 184 23.47 3.88 -25.65
CA GLU A 184 24.79 4.01 -25.01
C GLU A 184 25.05 2.87 -24.01
N TRP A 185 24.04 2.48 -23.24
CA TRP A 185 24.15 1.33 -22.34
C TRP A 185 24.51 0.05 -23.09
N GLU A 186 23.76 -0.27 -24.15
CA GLU A 186 23.99 -1.47 -24.95
C GLU A 186 25.36 -1.47 -25.61
N ASN A 187 25.83 -0.32 -26.06
CA ASN A 187 27.16 -0.17 -26.65
C ASN A 187 28.28 -0.42 -25.63
N LEU A 188 28.08 0.01 -24.37
CA LEU A 188 29.12 -0.07 -23.33
C LEU A 188 29.09 -1.41 -22.57
N PHE A 189 27.91 -1.96 -22.31
CA PHE A 189 27.71 -3.08 -21.39
C PHE A 189 27.07 -4.30 -22.04
N GLY A 190 26.66 -4.20 -23.31
CA GLY A 190 25.97 -5.28 -24.02
C GLY A 190 24.45 -5.22 -23.89
N ALA A 191 23.79 -6.22 -24.44
CA ALA A 191 22.34 -6.30 -24.49
C ALA A 191 21.74 -6.30 -23.07
N ILE A 192 20.63 -5.57 -22.92
CA ILE A 192 19.89 -5.48 -21.66
C ILE A 192 19.13 -6.79 -21.46
N SER A 193 19.32 -7.40 -20.29
CA SER A 193 18.57 -8.58 -19.89
C SER A 193 17.26 -8.19 -19.22
N ALA A 194 16.15 -8.79 -19.66
CA ALA A 194 14.85 -8.66 -19.01
C ALA A 194 14.74 -9.46 -17.69
N GLY A 195 15.61 -10.44 -17.52
CA GLY A 195 15.56 -11.32 -16.34
C GLY A 195 14.44 -12.38 -16.39
N PRO A 196 14.33 -13.19 -15.36
CA PRO A 196 13.24 -14.14 -15.19
C PRO A 196 11.95 -13.44 -14.73
N ILE A 197 10.84 -14.16 -14.78
CA ILE A 197 9.59 -13.75 -14.12
C ILE A 197 9.83 -13.80 -12.61
N ASP A 198 9.52 -12.71 -11.91
CA ASP A 198 9.67 -12.54 -10.46
C ASP A 198 8.34 -12.79 -9.72
N ILE A 199 7.24 -12.37 -10.33
CA ILE A 199 5.88 -12.64 -9.86
C ILE A 199 5.08 -13.25 -11.01
N ASN A 200 4.31 -14.28 -10.71
CA ASN A 200 3.31 -14.87 -11.60
C ASN A 200 2.18 -15.42 -10.73
N ASP A 201 1.26 -14.52 -10.41
CA ASP A 201 0.11 -14.80 -9.56
C ASP A 201 -1.19 -14.66 -10.33
N GLN A 202 -2.13 -15.57 -10.06
CA GLN A 202 -3.52 -15.46 -10.48
C GLN A 202 -4.42 -15.69 -9.27
N VAL A 203 -5.40 -14.81 -9.08
CA VAL A 203 -6.42 -14.92 -8.03
C VAL A 203 -7.77 -14.96 -8.71
N GLU A 204 -8.53 -16.00 -8.44
CA GLU A 204 -9.91 -16.18 -8.88
C GLU A 204 -10.83 -16.07 -7.66
N GLU A 205 -11.85 -15.24 -7.75
CA GLU A 205 -12.89 -15.10 -6.73
C GLU A 205 -14.26 -15.29 -7.35
N THR A 206 -15.04 -16.20 -6.78
CA THR A 206 -16.47 -16.38 -7.09
C THR A 206 -17.28 -15.86 -5.92
N LEU A 207 -18.26 -15.02 -6.22
CA LEU A 207 -19.16 -14.42 -5.26
C LEU A 207 -20.59 -14.76 -5.57
N ASP A 208 -21.27 -15.42 -4.67
CA ASP A 208 -22.72 -15.66 -4.72
C ASP A 208 -23.44 -14.83 -3.65
N ALA A 209 -24.54 -14.18 -4.02
CA ALA A 209 -25.30 -13.39 -3.07
C ALA A 209 -26.81 -13.47 -3.29
N ALA A 210 -27.56 -13.31 -2.19
CA ALA A 210 -29.02 -13.21 -2.20
C ALA A 210 -29.48 -12.13 -1.22
N PHE A 211 -30.54 -11.40 -1.54
CA PHE A 211 -31.10 -10.40 -0.66
C PHE A 211 -32.63 -10.34 -0.72
N VAL A 212 -33.20 -9.80 0.35
CA VAL A 212 -34.59 -9.36 0.42
C VAL A 212 -34.68 -8.06 1.20
N GLN A 213 -35.50 -7.12 0.71
CA GLN A 213 -35.78 -5.83 1.34
C GLN A 213 -37.28 -5.56 1.31
N VAL A 214 -37.83 -5.01 2.38
CA VAL A 214 -39.21 -4.61 2.51
C VAL A 214 -39.29 -3.12 2.79
N ASN A 215 -40.07 -2.40 1.98
CA ASN A 215 -40.37 -1.00 2.17
C ASN A 215 -41.77 -0.84 2.78
N MET A 216 -41.86 -0.16 3.89
CA MET A 216 -43.08 -0.01 4.69
C MET A 216 -43.34 1.45 5.02
N GLU A 217 -44.59 1.81 5.13
CA GLU A 217 -45.07 3.10 5.61
C GLU A 217 -46.15 2.90 6.67
N PHE A 218 -45.94 3.48 7.83
CA PHE A 218 -46.88 3.50 8.94
C PHE A 218 -47.34 4.93 9.20
N ILE A 219 -48.55 5.08 9.69
CA ILE A 219 -49.06 6.36 10.17
C ILE A 219 -49.01 6.35 11.70
N VAL A 220 -48.20 7.22 12.27
CA VAL A 220 -48.01 7.37 13.73
C VAL A 220 -48.38 8.81 14.11
N ASN A 221 -49.40 9.01 14.95
CA ASN A 221 -49.90 10.33 15.30
C ASN A 221 -50.27 11.22 14.08
N ASP A 222 -50.92 10.61 13.09
CA ASP A 222 -51.30 11.25 11.83
C ASP A 222 -50.12 11.70 10.95
N ARG A 223 -48.92 11.17 11.17
CA ARG A 223 -47.68 11.48 10.44
C ARG A 223 -47.02 10.23 9.89
N PRO A 224 -46.40 10.29 8.70
CA PRO A 224 -45.76 9.13 8.10
C PRO A 224 -44.48 8.72 8.85
N LEU A 225 -44.33 7.42 9.06
CA LEU A 225 -43.13 6.72 9.45
C LEU A 225 -42.74 5.77 8.33
N ASN A 226 -41.72 6.10 7.57
CA ASN A 226 -41.16 5.25 6.53
C ASN A 226 -40.13 4.31 7.14
N VAL A 227 -40.21 3.02 6.82
CA VAL A 227 -39.31 1.99 7.32
C VAL A 227 -38.84 1.13 6.15
N VAL A 228 -37.52 0.96 6.04
CA VAL A 228 -36.88 0.04 5.11
C VAL A 228 -36.12 -1.00 5.94
N ALA A 229 -36.43 -2.28 5.74
CA ALA A 229 -35.76 -3.38 6.40
C ALA A 229 -35.30 -4.41 5.37
N GLY A 230 -34.08 -4.87 5.47
CA GLY A 230 -33.53 -5.84 4.53
C GLY A 230 -32.42 -6.69 5.14
N VAL A 231 -32.12 -7.76 4.44
CA VAL A 231 -30.97 -8.62 4.72
C VAL A 231 -30.38 -9.11 3.41
N ARG A 232 -29.05 -9.13 3.37
CA ARG A 232 -28.26 -9.72 2.28
C ARG A 232 -27.33 -10.79 2.86
N TYR A 233 -27.26 -11.92 2.20
CA TYR A 233 -26.28 -12.98 2.43
C TYR A 233 -25.30 -13.00 1.27
N GLU A 234 -24.04 -13.14 1.57
CA GLU A 234 -22.99 -13.31 0.57
C GLU A 234 -22.06 -14.45 0.97
N GLU A 235 -21.62 -15.20 -0.02
CA GLU A 235 -20.59 -16.25 0.08
C GLU A 235 -19.55 -15.99 -0.98
N SER A 236 -18.25 -16.03 -0.59
CA SER A 236 -17.12 -15.87 -1.50
C SER A 236 -16.16 -17.03 -1.39
N ASP A 237 -15.77 -17.57 -2.53
CA ASP A 237 -14.74 -18.59 -2.68
C ASP A 237 -13.57 -18.00 -3.45
N THR A 238 -12.38 -18.05 -2.86
CA THR A 238 -11.15 -17.53 -3.46
C THR A 238 -10.17 -18.67 -3.72
N THR A 239 -9.59 -18.70 -4.90
CA THR A 239 -8.47 -19.58 -5.25
C THR A 239 -7.33 -18.73 -5.81
N SER A 240 -6.18 -18.81 -5.15
CA SER A 240 -4.95 -18.15 -5.60
C SER A 240 -3.95 -19.19 -6.06
N THR A 241 -3.45 -19.03 -7.29
CA THR A 241 -2.39 -19.87 -7.88
C THR A 241 -1.20 -18.99 -8.21
N ALA A 242 0.02 -19.53 -8.02
CA ALA A 242 1.26 -18.82 -8.33
C ALA A 242 2.30 -19.80 -8.89
N LEU A 243 3.22 -19.27 -9.69
CA LEU A 243 4.54 -19.88 -9.86
C LEU A 243 5.47 -19.23 -8.84
N GLU A 244 5.70 -19.92 -7.73
CA GLU A 244 6.46 -19.39 -6.61
C GLU A 244 7.96 -19.67 -6.83
N ALA A 245 8.76 -18.60 -6.91
CA ALA A 245 10.21 -18.70 -6.95
C ALA A 245 10.73 -19.16 -5.58
N THR A 246 10.74 -20.46 -5.34
CA THR A 246 11.16 -21.03 -4.07
C THR A 246 12.68 -21.10 -4.00
N PRO A 247 13.33 -20.58 -2.93
CA PRO A 247 14.75 -20.78 -2.72
C PRO A 247 15.10 -22.26 -2.62
N SER A 248 16.22 -22.64 -3.22
CA SER A 248 16.75 -24.00 -3.08
C SER A 248 17.29 -24.25 -1.67
N VAL A 249 17.74 -23.19 -1.01
CA VAL A 249 18.43 -23.22 0.27
C VAL A 249 18.47 -21.80 0.84
N ILE A 250 18.57 -21.68 2.16
CA ILE A 250 19.05 -20.44 2.77
C ILE A 250 20.58 -20.51 2.82
N ARG A 251 21.21 -19.51 2.29
CA ARG A 251 22.66 -19.38 2.26
C ARG A 251 23.13 -18.26 3.17
N TRP A 252 23.96 -18.58 4.12
CA TRP A 252 24.66 -17.59 4.92
C TRP A 252 25.92 -17.16 4.18
N ASP A 253 25.89 -15.98 3.59
CA ASP A 253 26.92 -15.44 2.69
C ASP A 253 27.89 -14.50 3.39
N MET A 254 27.39 -13.72 4.32
CA MET A 254 28.17 -12.74 5.08
C MET A 254 27.79 -12.80 6.55
N ILE A 255 28.58 -12.14 7.41
CA ILE A 255 28.33 -12.11 8.86
C ILE A 255 26.87 -11.81 9.22
N ASN A 256 26.27 -10.97 8.43
CA ASN A 256 24.93 -10.43 8.64
C ASN A 256 24.00 -10.73 7.45
N GLY A 257 24.38 -11.62 6.56
CA GLY A 257 23.66 -11.79 5.30
C GLY A 257 23.19 -13.20 5.06
N LEU A 258 21.87 -13.40 5.11
CA LEU A 258 21.20 -14.55 4.51
C LEU A 258 20.77 -14.16 3.10
N ILE A 259 21.07 -15.02 2.14
CA ILE A 259 20.60 -14.89 0.76
C ILE A 259 19.84 -16.15 0.36
N TYR A 260 19.06 -16.05 -0.68
CA TYR A 260 18.12 -17.10 -1.12
C TYR A 260 18.39 -17.49 -2.58
N PRO A 261 19.38 -18.38 -2.83
CA PRO A 261 19.62 -18.88 -4.18
C PRO A 261 18.37 -19.53 -4.77
N SER A 262 18.03 -19.19 -6.00
CA SER A 262 16.85 -19.71 -6.67
C SER A 262 16.88 -21.24 -6.76
N GLY A 263 15.80 -21.88 -6.38
CA GLY A 263 15.56 -23.33 -6.53
C GLY A 263 14.70 -23.66 -7.75
N GLY A 264 14.31 -22.64 -8.50
CA GLY A 264 13.37 -22.74 -9.60
C GLY A 264 11.95 -22.36 -9.17
N GLU A 265 11.04 -22.40 -10.12
CA GLU A 265 9.63 -22.08 -9.91
C GLU A 265 8.84 -23.35 -9.57
N VAL A 266 8.00 -23.28 -8.56
CA VAL A 266 7.13 -24.37 -8.13
C VAL A 266 5.69 -23.87 -8.12
N PRO A 267 4.74 -24.59 -8.75
CA PRO A 267 3.33 -24.23 -8.65
C PRO A 267 2.85 -24.28 -7.19
N ALA A 268 2.24 -23.20 -6.73
CA ALA A 268 1.57 -23.12 -5.44
C ALA A 268 0.10 -22.79 -5.66
N ALA A 269 -0.78 -23.39 -4.86
CA ALA A 269 -2.21 -23.07 -4.86
C ALA A 269 -2.71 -22.99 -3.42
N ARG A 270 -3.48 -21.96 -3.12
CA ARG A 270 -4.12 -21.74 -1.81
C ARG A 270 -5.53 -21.24 -2.03
N SER A 271 -6.44 -21.65 -1.15
CA SER A 271 -7.85 -21.25 -1.24
C SER A 271 -8.34 -20.74 0.10
N GLY A 272 -9.32 -19.86 0.06
CA GLY A 272 -10.05 -19.36 1.20
C GLY A 272 -11.54 -19.25 0.86
N SER A 273 -12.41 -19.25 1.86
CA SER A 273 -13.84 -18.99 1.69
C SER A 273 -14.38 -18.21 2.88
N ASN A 274 -15.34 -17.33 2.62
CA ASN A 274 -15.99 -16.51 3.63
C ASN A 274 -17.48 -16.41 3.34
N ASP A 275 -18.30 -16.32 4.39
CA ASP A 275 -19.71 -16.00 4.29
C ASP A 275 -20.09 -14.88 5.26
N ILE A 276 -21.04 -14.04 4.87
CA ILE A 276 -21.46 -12.89 5.66
C ILE A 276 -22.95 -12.61 5.53
N VAL A 277 -23.57 -12.17 6.62
CA VAL A 277 -24.94 -11.66 6.68
C VAL A 277 -24.94 -10.17 6.96
N LEU A 278 -25.59 -9.41 6.10
CA LEU A 278 -25.64 -7.95 6.13
C LEU A 278 -27.08 -7.47 6.36
N PRO A 279 -27.54 -7.31 7.61
CA PRO A 279 -28.83 -6.73 7.92
C PRO A 279 -28.81 -5.20 7.73
N GLN A 280 -29.97 -4.64 7.36
CA GLN A 280 -30.18 -3.19 7.23
C GLN A 280 -31.56 -2.82 7.76
N LEU A 281 -31.63 -1.74 8.52
CA LEU A 281 -32.87 -1.09 8.96
C LEU A 281 -32.69 0.43 8.83
N ALA A 282 -33.60 1.07 8.14
CA ALA A 282 -33.67 2.54 8.07
C ALA A 282 -35.08 3.02 8.38
N MET A 283 -35.20 4.08 9.16
CA MET A 283 -36.47 4.67 9.58
C MET A 283 -36.41 6.19 9.39
N ALA A 284 -37.48 6.77 8.89
CA ALA A 284 -37.66 8.22 8.79
C ALA A 284 -39.06 8.58 9.29
N TYR A 285 -39.12 9.38 10.36
CA TYR A 285 -40.37 9.80 10.99
C TYR A 285 -40.55 11.30 10.87
N GLU A 286 -41.60 11.73 10.25
CA GLU A 286 -42.02 13.13 10.18
C GLU A 286 -42.76 13.52 11.46
N VAL A 287 -42.04 14.15 12.40
CA VAL A 287 -42.63 14.60 13.69
C VAL A 287 -43.68 15.69 13.47
N ASN A 288 -43.38 16.58 12.54
CA ASN A 288 -44.28 17.64 12.06
C ASN A 288 -43.86 18.06 10.63
N GLU A 289 -44.47 19.12 10.07
CA GLU A 289 -44.19 19.57 8.69
C GLU A 289 -42.74 20.02 8.47
N ASP A 290 -42.07 20.42 9.53
CA ASP A 290 -40.75 21.04 9.49
C ASP A 290 -39.66 20.13 10.09
N THR A 291 -40.03 18.98 10.71
CA THR A 291 -39.09 18.17 11.49
C THR A 291 -39.11 16.71 11.13
N VAL A 292 -37.95 16.15 10.80
CA VAL A 292 -37.75 14.74 10.51
C VAL A 292 -36.72 14.13 11.48
N LEU A 293 -37.04 12.96 12.03
CA LEU A 293 -36.11 12.13 12.76
C LEU A 293 -35.73 10.93 11.88
N ARG A 294 -34.43 10.65 11.75
CA ARG A 294 -33.95 9.46 11.06
C ARG A 294 -33.15 8.59 12.00
N PHE A 295 -33.31 7.30 11.81
CA PHE A 295 -32.50 6.26 12.45
C PHE A 295 -32.09 5.26 11.38
N SER A 296 -30.80 4.88 11.38
CA SER A 296 -30.37 3.72 10.60
C SER A 296 -29.49 2.79 11.43
N TYR A 297 -29.61 1.52 11.14
CA TYR A 297 -28.74 0.46 11.60
C TYR A 297 -28.42 -0.44 10.41
N GLY A 298 -27.16 -0.80 10.24
CA GLY A 298 -26.79 -1.73 9.19
C GLY A 298 -25.38 -2.27 9.36
N LYS A 299 -25.19 -3.47 8.85
CA LYS A 299 -23.87 -4.07 8.63
C LYS A 299 -23.44 -3.83 7.20
N SER A 300 -22.22 -3.38 7.01
CA SER A 300 -21.56 -3.26 5.70
C SER A 300 -20.22 -3.98 5.73
N MET A 301 -19.69 -4.31 4.57
CA MET A 301 -18.40 -4.95 4.46
C MET A 301 -17.53 -4.29 3.41
N GLY A 302 -16.20 -4.46 3.55
CA GLY A 302 -15.20 -4.15 2.55
C GLY A 302 -14.37 -5.39 2.25
N ARG A 303 -14.28 -5.76 0.98
CA ARG A 303 -13.52 -6.94 0.58
C ARG A 303 -12.02 -6.66 0.58
N PRO A 304 -11.18 -7.68 0.85
CA PRO A 304 -9.76 -7.62 0.56
C PRO A 304 -9.52 -7.30 -0.92
N SER A 305 -8.45 -6.61 -1.24
CA SER A 305 -8.03 -6.49 -2.63
C SER A 305 -7.57 -7.86 -3.15
N LEU A 306 -7.85 -8.20 -4.42
CA LEU A 306 -7.38 -9.46 -5.00
C LEU A 306 -5.84 -9.56 -4.95
N GLN A 307 -5.15 -8.45 -4.97
CA GLN A 307 -3.71 -8.41 -4.78
C GLN A 307 -3.27 -8.88 -3.39
N ASP A 308 -4.05 -8.62 -2.34
CA ASP A 308 -3.77 -9.07 -0.97
C ASP A 308 -4.03 -10.57 -0.78
N LEU A 309 -4.87 -11.16 -1.65
CA LEU A 309 -5.21 -12.60 -1.63
C LEU A 309 -4.22 -13.48 -2.38
N ARG A 310 -3.11 -12.93 -2.90
CA ARG A 310 -2.08 -13.72 -3.61
C ARG A 310 -1.48 -14.81 -2.73
N SER A 311 -1.02 -15.88 -3.38
CA SER A 311 -0.40 -17.00 -2.69
C SER A 311 1.14 -16.99 -2.70
N SER A 312 1.77 -16.20 -3.57
CA SER A 312 3.23 -16.17 -3.69
C SER A 312 3.92 -15.51 -2.50
N PHE A 313 5.13 -15.99 -2.22
CA PHE A 313 6.07 -15.36 -1.30
C PHE A 313 7.22 -14.70 -2.08
N GLN A 314 7.62 -13.53 -1.64
CA GLN A 314 8.83 -12.85 -2.06
C GLN A 314 9.82 -12.85 -0.90
N PHE A 315 11.06 -13.25 -1.19
CA PHE A 315 12.13 -13.34 -0.21
C PHE A 315 12.98 -12.08 -0.24
N GLY A 316 13.50 -11.67 0.90
CA GLY A 316 14.44 -10.56 0.98
C GLY A 316 15.68 -10.81 0.11
N ASN A 317 16.27 -9.76 -0.42
CA ASN A 317 17.51 -9.90 -1.19
C ASN A 317 18.70 -10.26 -0.32
N ARG A 318 18.72 -9.78 0.90
CA ARG A 318 19.74 -10.03 1.91
C ARG A 318 19.20 -9.70 3.29
N ASP A 319 18.99 -10.71 4.10
CA ASP A 319 18.49 -10.57 5.46
C ASP A 319 19.57 -10.67 6.51
N TYR A 320 19.35 -10.03 7.65
CA TYR A 320 20.28 -9.96 8.76
C TYR A 320 20.09 -11.12 9.75
N LEU A 321 20.48 -12.32 9.43
CA LEU A 321 20.35 -13.56 10.26
C LEU A 321 18.91 -13.99 10.59
N ILE A 322 17.93 -13.13 10.48
CA ILE A 322 16.51 -13.43 10.59
C ILE A 322 15.95 -13.45 9.16
N PRO A 323 15.50 -14.61 8.68
CA PRO A 323 14.94 -14.66 7.33
C PRO A 323 13.65 -13.86 7.24
N THR A 324 13.50 -13.06 6.19
CA THR A 324 12.30 -12.28 5.93
C THR A 324 11.64 -12.70 4.62
N ALA A 325 10.33 -12.58 4.59
CA ALA A 325 9.54 -12.76 3.38
C ALA A 325 8.35 -11.79 3.39
N SER A 326 7.78 -11.56 2.22
CA SER A 326 6.50 -10.88 2.08
C SER A 326 5.59 -11.68 1.17
N GLY A 327 4.27 -11.56 1.34
CA GLY A 327 3.30 -12.29 0.52
C GLY A 327 1.88 -11.83 0.78
N GLY A 328 0.94 -12.42 0.05
CA GLY A 328 -0.47 -12.20 0.30
C GLY A 328 -1.04 -13.23 1.29
N ASN A 329 -2.36 -13.19 1.47
CA ASN A 329 -3.09 -14.07 2.38
C ASN A 329 -4.47 -14.41 1.83
N PRO A 330 -4.64 -15.55 1.17
CA PRO A 330 -5.95 -15.98 0.64
C PRO A 330 -7.03 -16.23 1.69
N ASN A 331 -6.67 -16.28 2.97
CA ASN A 331 -7.61 -16.49 4.09
C ASN A 331 -8.02 -15.18 4.77
N LEU A 332 -7.87 -14.05 4.09
CA LEU A 332 -8.38 -12.78 4.63
C LEU A 332 -9.90 -12.79 4.68
N GLU A 333 -10.43 -12.40 5.82
CA GLU A 333 -11.85 -12.13 6.00
C GLU A 333 -12.18 -10.70 5.55
N PRO A 334 -13.39 -10.44 5.03
CA PRO A 334 -13.83 -9.09 4.75
C PRO A 334 -13.78 -8.19 6.00
N LEU A 335 -13.39 -6.94 5.82
CA LEU A 335 -13.61 -5.92 6.84
C LEU A 335 -15.12 -5.76 7.05
N GLU A 336 -15.59 -5.81 8.27
CA GLU A 336 -16.97 -5.59 8.63
C GLU A 336 -17.14 -4.25 9.35
N SER A 337 -18.25 -3.57 9.10
CA SER A 337 -18.63 -2.36 9.84
C SER A 337 -20.08 -2.42 10.26
N GLU A 338 -20.32 -2.38 11.56
CA GLU A 338 -21.64 -2.21 12.15
C GLU A 338 -21.89 -0.72 12.38
N ASN A 339 -22.91 -0.17 11.71
CA ASN A 339 -23.16 1.25 11.64
C ASN A 339 -24.49 1.60 12.31
N ILE A 340 -24.49 2.65 13.12
CA ILE A 340 -25.66 3.26 13.74
C ILE A 340 -25.62 4.74 13.45
N ASP A 341 -26.73 5.29 12.92
CA ASP A 341 -26.91 6.71 12.70
C ASP A 341 -28.23 7.20 13.30
N LEU A 342 -28.20 8.40 13.88
CA LEU A 342 -29.37 9.06 14.44
C LEU A 342 -29.32 10.53 14.05
N ALA A 343 -30.27 10.97 13.21
CA ALA A 343 -30.32 12.34 12.72
C ALA A 343 -31.61 13.05 13.13
N TYR A 344 -31.45 14.32 13.45
CA TYR A 344 -32.52 15.31 13.64
C TYR A 344 -32.37 16.38 12.58
N GLU A 345 -33.45 16.61 11.79
CA GLU A 345 -33.49 17.60 10.71
C GLU A 345 -34.64 18.57 10.97
N TYR A 346 -34.36 19.86 10.86
CA TYR A 346 -35.34 20.93 11.04
C TYR A 346 -35.33 21.91 9.87
N TYR A 347 -36.38 21.91 9.08
CA TYR A 347 -36.60 22.70 7.88
C TYR A 347 -37.48 23.89 8.26
N TYR A 348 -36.91 25.03 8.64
CA TYR A 348 -37.63 26.14 9.24
C TYR A 348 -38.02 27.26 8.26
N ASP A 349 -37.49 27.23 7.03
CA ASP A 349 -37.85 28.18 5.96
C ASP A 349 -37.45 27.60 4.60
N GLU A 350 -37.95 28.19 3.50
CA GLU A 350 -37.60 27.76 2.15
C GLU A 350 -36.07 27.84 1.92
N GLY A 351 -35.44 26.70 1.60
CA GLY A 351 -33.98 26.63 1.43
C GLY A 351 -33.16 26.78 2.71
N SER A 352 -33.80 26.83 3.90
CA SER A 352 -33.13 26.98 5.19
C SER A 352 -33.42 25.82 6.11
N TYR A 353 -32.34 25.13 6.56
CA TYR A 353 -32.46 23.98 7.45
C TYR A 353 -31.28 23.85 8.38
N PHE A 354 -31.50 23.13 9.46
CA PHE A 354 -30.50 22.68 10.41
C PHE A 354 -30.59 21.17 10.55
N SER A 355 -29.44 20.50 10.56
CA SER A 355 -29.35 19.05 10.82
C SER A 355 -28.22 18.75 11.77
N ILE A 356 -28.46 17.80 12.67
CA ILE A 356 -27.44 17.17 13.49
C ILE A 356 -27.58 15.66 13.38
N ASN A 357 -26.49 14.98 13.05
CA ASN A 357 -26.40 13.53 12.97
C ASN A 357 -25.37 13.03 13.98
N TYR A 358 -25.71 12.02 14.76
CA TYR A 358 -24.78 11.21 15.52
C TYR A 358 -24.56 9.91 14.76
N PHE A 359 -23.30 9.54 14.56
CA PHE A 359 -22.94 8.26 13.98
C PHE A 359 -22.02 7.45 14.90
N ARG A 360 -22.12 6.13 14.81
CA ARG A 360 -21.18 5.21 15.40
C ARG A 360 -20.94 4.05 14.45
N LYS A 361 -19.67 3.70 14.28
CA LYS A 361 -19.20 2.59 13.44
C LYS A 361 -18.30 1.71 14.29
N ASN A 362 -18.68 0.45 14.43
CA ASN A 362 -17.81 -0.58 15.00
C ASN A 362 -17.22 -1.36 13.82
N ILE A 363 -15.90 -1.37 13.73
CA ILE A 363 -15.15 -1.97 12.61
C ILE A 363 -14.45 -3.20 13.14
N ASP A 364 -14.68 -4.33 12.49
CA ASP A 364 -14.04 -5.61 12.77
C ASP A 364 -13.24 -6.08 11.55
N ASN A 365 -12.25 -6.95 11.76
CA ASN A 365 -11.43 -7.54 10.70
C ASN A 365 -10.68 -6.49 9.86
N PHE A 366 -10.22 -5.40 10.46
CA PHE A 366 -9.45 -4.39 9.72
C PHE A 366 -8.21 -5.02 9.10
N ILE A 367 -8.06 -4.85 7.78
CA ILE A 367 -6.95 -5.44 7.01
C ILE A 367 -5.78 -4.47 7.00
N SER A 368 -4.67 -4.91 7.56
CA SER A 368 -3.40 -4.16 7.53
C SER A 368 -2.23 -5.11 7.38
N SER A 369 -1.14 -4.62 6.82
CA SER A 369 0.09 -5.40 6.75
C SER A 369 0.74 -5.52 8.12
N ASP A 370 1.02 -6.73 8.54
CA ASP A 370 1.72 -7.03 9.78
C ASP A 370 2.67 -8.21 9.61
N VAL A 371 3.54 -8.41 10.60
CA VAL A 371 4.53 -9.48 10.61
C VAL A 371 3.96 -10.71 11.31
N SER A 372 3.87 -11.80 10.57
CA SER A 372 3.62 -13.13 11.12
C SER A 372 4.89 -13.97 11.07
N THR A 373 5.03 -14.94 11.96
CA THR A 373 6.18 -15.85 11.96
C THR A 373 5.78 -17.23 11.49
N GLY A 374 6.65 -17.86 10.68
CA GLY A 374 6.38 -19.20 10.18
C GLY A 374 7.55 -19.79 9.39
N SER A 375 7.47 -21.09 9.11
CA SER A 375 8.41 -21.76 8.22
C SER A 375 7.87 -21.78 6.79
N ILE A 376 8.75 -21.62 5.80
CA ILE A 376 8.39 -21.65 4.38
C ILE A 376 9.14 -22.82 3.72
N SER A 377 8.41 -23.66 3.02
CA SER A 377 8.94 -24.76 2.15
C SER A 377 9.97 -25.67 2.82
N GLY A 378 9.96 -25.78 4.16
CA GLY A 378 10.91 -26.64 4.89
C GLY A 378 12.36 -26.16 4.87
N LEU A 379 12.60 -24.90 4.51
CA LEU A 379 13.94 -24.31 4.49
C LEU A 379 14.55 -24.30 5.90
N THR A 380 15.87 -24.52 5.96
CA THR A 380 16.63 -24.56 7.20
C THR A 380 17.59 -23.38 7.29
N ASN A 381 17.79 -22.84 8.49
CA ASN A 381 18.67 -21.69 8.70
C ASN A 381 20.04 -22.14 9.22
N PRO A 382 21.11 -22.06 8.41
CA PRO A 382 22.46 -22.49 8.81
C PRO A 382 23.04 -21.62 9.93
N ALA A 383 22.60 -20.37 10.08
CA ALA A 383 23.08 -19.49 11.14
C ALA A 383 22.60 -19.91 12.55
N ASN A 384 21.50 -20.65 12.63
CA ASN A 384 20.88 -21.13 13.88
C ASN A 384 21.25 -22.59 14.21
N GLY A 385 22.01 -23.27 13.35
CA GLY A 385 22.50 -24.64 13.58
C GLY A 385 23.72 -24.68 14.49
N GLU A 386 24.23 -25.92 14.74
CA GLU A 386 25.43 -26.14 15.55
C GLU A 386 26.64 -25.35 15.03
N ILE A 387 26.73 -25.23 13.73
CA ILE A 387 27.79 -24.52 13.03
C ILE A 387 27.68 -23.02 13.25
N GLY A 388 26.46 -22.47 13.16
CA GLY A 388 26.19 -21.07 13.46
C GLY A 388 26.51 -20.73 14.91
N ALA A 389 26.13 -21.58 15.85
CA ALA A 389 26.44 -21.42 17.27
C ALA A 389 27.96 -21.41 17.53
N PHE A 390 28.69 -22.33 16.89
CA PHE A 390 30.15 -22.36 16.98
C PHE A 390 30.79 -21.10 16.40
N ALA A 391 30.32 -20.63 15.25
CA ALA A 391 30.79 -19.38 14.65
C ALA A 391 30.56 -18.17 15.57
N GLN A 392 29.39 -18.07 16.18
CA GLN A 392 29.07 -17.01 17.14
C GLN A 392 29.95 -17.09 18.41
N GLN A 393 30.21 -18.31 18.89
CA GLN A 393 31.14 -18.48 20.01
C GLN A 393 32.54 -17.97 19.69
N CYS A 394 33.08 -18.28 18.51
CA CYS A 394 34.39 -17.78 18.09
C CYS A 394 34.44 -16.25 18.00
N VAL A 395 33.35 -15.61 17.55
CA VAL A 395 33.23 -14.15 17.55
C VAL A 395 33.23 -13.59 18.97
N GLN A 396 32.49 -14.21 19.88
CA GLN A 396 32.45 -13.78 21.29
C GLN A 396 33.81 -13.91 21.96
N GLU A 397 34.54 -15.00 21.73
CA GLU A 397 35.89 -15.19 22.25
C GLU A 397 36.87 -14.11 21.74
N TRP A 398 36.78 -13.74 20.48
CA TRP A 398 37.57 -12.67 19.92
C TRP A 398 37.22 -11.29 20.51
N ASP A 399 35.92 -11.01 20.72
CA ASP A 399 35.47 -9.80 21.38
C ASP A 399 35.98 -9.71 22.82
N GLN A 400 35.90 -10.81 23.58
CA GLN A 400 36.40 -10.88 24.95
C GLN A 400 37.92 -10.70 25.04
N ALA A 401 38.66 -11.11 24.02
CA ALA A 401 40.09 -10.88 23.89
C ALA A 401 40.46 -9.43 23.55
N GLY A 402 39.45 -8.54 23.42
CA GLY A 402 39.67 -7.12 23.11
C GLY A 402 39.87 -6.85 21.62
N ARG A 403 39.34 -7.72 20.76
CA ARG A 403 39.45 -7.62 19.28
C ARG A 403 40.90 -7.44 18.80
N PRO A 404 41.81 -8.33 19.20
CA PRO A 404 43.19 -8.20 18.78
C PRO A 404 43.28 -8.20 17.25
N ASP A 405 44.28 -7.44 16.75
CA ASP A 405 44.60 -7.49 15.32
C ASP A 405 44.81 -8.96 14.93
N PRO A 406 44.18 -9.46 13.89
CA PRO A 406 44.35 -10.84 13.43
C PRO A 406 45.75 -11.11 12.86
N GLY A 407 46.77 -10.32 13.23
CA GLY A 407 48.16 -10.50 12.87
C GLY A 407 48.61 -11.96 12.69
N PHE A 408 49.81 -12.33 12.77
CA PHE A 408 50.30 -13.68 12.49
C PHE A 408 49.67 -14.79 13.37
N PRO A 409 49.64 -16.03 12.87
CA PRO A 409 49.06 -17.18 13.57
C PRO A 409 49.59 -17.34 14.99
N GLY A 410 48.74 -17.44 15.99
CA GLY A 410 49.06 -17.86 17.34
C GLY A 410 49.05 -16.76 18.41
N GLU A 411 48.66 -15.54 18.10
CA GLU A 411 48.75 -14.43 19.06
C GLU A 411 47.51 -14.23 19.95
N TRP A 412 46.36 -14.89 19.68
CA TRP A 412 45.17 -14.73 20.51
C TRP A 412 44.30 -15.99 20.59
N GLY A 413 43.63 -16.13 21.70
CA GLY A 413 42.64 -17.15 21.95
C GLY A 413 43.21 -18.55 22.26
N SER A 414 42.37 -19.45 22.68
CA SER A 414 42.68 -20.85 22.94
C SER A 414 41.64 -21.75 22.26
N GLY A 415 42.05 -22.90 21.80
CA GLY A 415 41.14 -23.91 21.23
C GLY A 415 40.97 -23.85 19.71
N ASP A 416 39.87 -24.41 19.23
CA ASP A 416 39.63 -24.62 17.79
C ASP A 416 39.49 -23.33 16.98
N CYS A 417 39.07 -22.24 17.61
CA CYS A 417 39.00 -20.93 16.99
C CYS A 417 40.36 -20.34 16.62
N VAL A 418 41.42 -20.71 17.34
CA VAL A 418 42.79 -20.19 17.15
C VAL A 418 43.54 -20.87 16.03
N SER A 419 43.40 -22.18 15.91
CA SER A 419 44.09 -22.94 14.85
C SER A 419 43.68 -22.45 13.45
N GLN A 420 42.62 -21.71 13.38
CA GLN A 420 42.00 -21.20 12.16
C GLN A 420 42.39 -19.77 11.82
N GLN A 421 42.90 -19.05 12.78
CA GLN A 421 43.42 -17.69 12.60
C GLN A 421 44.54 -17.62 11.57
N ALA A 422 45.35 -18.70 11.46
CA ALA A 422 46.45 -18.76 10.54
C ALA A 422 46.08 -18.56 9.05
N LEU A 423 44.80 -18.78 8.73
CA LEU A 423 44.30 -18.67 7.36
C LEU A 423 43.83 -17.27 6.99
N TRP A 424 43.97 -16.33 7.90
CA TRP A 424 43.19 -15.09 7.94
C TRP A 424 43.88 -13.81 7.74
N SER A 425 45.15 -13.79 7.80
CA SER A 425 45.99 -12.61 7.96
C SER A 425 45.87 -11.55 6.85
N GLN A 426 44.95 -11.61 5.96
CA GLN A 426 45.00 -10.75 4.77
C GLN A 426 43.74 -10.01 4.33
N SER A 427 42.64 -10.01 5.05
CA SER A 427 41.52 -9.16 4.65
C SER A 427 40.92 -8.33 5.77
N TRP A 428 41.16 -7.07 5.69
CA TRP A 428 40.88 -6.03 6.70
C TRP A 428 39.39 -5.77 6.95
N MET A 429 38.48 -6.24 6.14
CA MET A 429 37.12 -5.71 6.17
C MET A 429 36.08 -6.52 6.92
N ASN A 430 36.33 -7.75 7.29
CA ASN A 430 35.29 -8.53 7.94
C ASN A 430 35.83 -9.69 8.78
N ILE A 431 36.61 -9.37 9.77
CA ILE A 431 37.22 -10.33 10.71
C ILE A 431 36.16 -11.24 11.35
N TYR A 432 35.03 -10.67 11.76
CA TYR A 432 33.90 -11.41 12.31
C TYR A 432 33.37 -12.49 11.39
N GLN A 433 33.16 -12.14 10.17
CA GLN A 433 32.59 -13.04 9.21
C GLN A 433 33.41 -14.29 9.06
N HIS A 434 34.58 -14.05 8.86
CA HIS A 434 35.45 -15.03 8.43
C HIS A 434 35.73 -16.07 9.52
N MET A 435 36.07 -15.68 10.71
CA MET A 435 36.39 -16.62 11.79
C MET A 435 35.30 -17.68 11.99
N GLY A 436 34.07 -17.28 11.93
CA GLY A 436 32.96 -18.21 11.94
C GLY A 436 33.02 -19.21 10.77
N TRP A 437 33.31 -18.73 9.57
CA TRP A 437 33.35 -19.54 8.36
C TRP A 437 34.45 -20.60 8.35
N VAL A 438 35.64 -20.24 8.76
CA VAL A 438 36.77 -21.19 8.83
C VAL A 438 36.48 -22.30 9.82
N ALA A 439 36.00 -21.92 10.99
CA ALA A 439 35.62 -22.87 12.03
C ALA A 439 34.61 -23.90 11.52
N VAL A 440 33.65 -23.41 10.79
CA VAL A 440 32.60 -24.18 10.18
C VAL A 440 33.12 -25.12 9.07
N ALA A 441 33.94 -24.60 8.18
CA ALA A 441 34.51 -25.42 7.11
C ALA A 441 35.32 -26.60 7.68
N MET A 442 36.13 -26.36 8.69
CA MET A 442 36.91 -27.40 9.36
C MET A 442 36.05 -28.41 10.13
N SER A 443 35.01 -27.94 10.83
CA SER A 443 34.10 -28.84 11.55
C SER A 443 33.35 -29.79 10.61
N ARG A 444 33.18 -29.38 9.35
CA ARG A 444 32.61 -30.24 8.29
C ARG A 444 33.66 -31.09 7.55
N GLY A 445 34.91 -31.11 7.99
CA GLY A 445 35.97 -31.88 7.37
C GLY A 445 36.45 -31.31 6.06
N VAL A 446 36.21 -30.02 5.78
CA VAL A 446 36.76 -29.33 4.61
C VAL A 446 38.21 -29.01 4.87
N ASP A 447 39.10 -29.53 4.01
CA ASP A 447 40.54 -29.22 4.08
C ASP A 447 40.78 -27.79 3.60
N VAL A 448 41.00 -26.90 4.54
CA VAL A 448 41.29 -25.48 4.28
C VAL A 448 42.80 -25.19 4.17
N THR A 449 43.65 -26.19 4.28
CA THR A 449 45.11 -26.02 4.26
C THR A 449 45.69 -25.84 2.85
N ASN A 450 44.96 -26.26 1.82
CA ASN A 450 45.37 -26.17 0.41
C ASN A 450 44.65 -25.05 -0.39
N GLY A 451 44.14 -24.08 0.26
CA GLY A 451 43.32 -23.00 -0.33
C GLY A 451 41.84 -23.18 0.01
N PHE A 452 41.18 -22.08 0.21
CA PHE A 452 39.77 -22.08 0.57
C PHE A 452 38.89 -22.60 -0.58
N PRO A 453 37.83 -23.38 -0.31
CA PRO A 453 36.88 -23.78 -1.34
C PRO A 453 36.05 -22.59 -1.88
N TRP A 454 36.31 -21.43 -1.40
CA TRP A 454 35.70 -20.17 -1.80
C TRP A 454 36.51 -19.44 -2.85
N GLY A 455 36.48 -19.88 -4.08
CA GLY A 455 37.04 -19.16 -5.20
C GLY A 455 38.58 -18.96 -5.12
N GLN A 456 39.22 -18.85 -6.24
CA GLN A 456 40.66 -18.57 -6.29
C GLN A 456 40.89 -17.13 -5.81
N CYS A 457 41.56 -17.01 -4.66
CA CYS A 457 42.22 -15.76 -4.32
C CYS A 457 43.34 -15.53 -5.33
N ASP A 458 43.16 -14.55 -6.22
CA ASP A 458 44.20 -14.21 -7.18
C ASP A 458 45.34 -13.48 -6.42
N TYR A 459 46.49 -14.08 -6.29
CA TYR A 459 47.62 -13.62 -5.50
C TYR A 459 48.20 -12.26 -5.95
N GLY A 460 47.65 -11.68 -7.03
CA GLY A 460 48.05 -10.40 -7.59
C GLY A 460 47.30 -9.17 -7.10
N GLY A 461 46.22 -9.34 -6.37
CA GLY A 461 45.39 -8.24 -5.87
C GLY A 461 44.77 -8.56 -4.53
N TRP A 462 45.19 -7.96 -3.50
CA TRP A 462 44.86 -8.14 -2.08
C TRP A 462 43.35 -8.03 -1.73
N TRP A 463 42.47 -7.89 -2.72
CA TRP A 463 41.11 -7.42 -2.54
C TRP A 463 40.02 -8.30 -3.19
N ARG A 464 40.35 -9.45 -3.74
CA ARG A 464 39.40 -10.31 -4.47
C ARG A 464 39.44 -11.77 -4.01
N CYS A 465 39.14 -12.01 -2.75
CA CYS A 465 38.68 -13.33 -2.33
C CYS A 465 37.15 -13.28 -2.36
N GLU A 466 36.52 -14.10 -3.17
CA GLU A 466 35.08 -14.28 -3.06
C GLU A 466 34.77 -14.84 -1.66
N PRO A 467 33.87 -14.23 -0.90
CA PRO A 467 33.54 -14.70 0.43
C PRO A 467 32.94 -16.10 0.35
N GLY A 468 33.35 -16.98 1.24
CA GLY A 468 32.74 -18.29 1.43
C GLY A 468 31.31 -18.16 1.93
N TYR A 469 30.52 -19.21 1.71
CA TYR A 469 29.14 -19.27 2.14
C TYR A 469 28.80 -20.62 2.78
N LEU A 470 27.72 -20.64 3.58
CA LEU A 470 27.16 -21.86 4.15
C LEU A 470 25.71 -22.02 3.68
N ASP A 471 25.46 -23.13 3.06
CA ASP A 471 24.11 -23.53 2.70
C ASP A 471 23.45 -24.30 3.86
N GLY A 472 22.19 -24.01 4.14
CA GLY A 472 21.37 -24.74 5.08
C GLY A 472 21.25 -26.21 4.69
N THR A 473 21.29 -27.10 5.68
CA THR A 473 21.19 -28.54 5.51
C THR A 473 20.09 -29.11 6.39
N SER A 474 19.72 -30.37 6.16
CA SER A 474 18.74 -31.06 7.01
C SER A 474 19.17 -31.23 8.48
N ALA A 475 20.44 -30.98 8.80
CA ALA A 475 20.94 -30.97 10.17
C ALA A 475 20.69 -29.63 10.90
N ASP A 476 20.43 -28.56 10.14
CA ASP A 476 20.15 -27.24 10.69
C ASP A 476 18.65 -27.12 11.06
N PRO A 477 18.28 -26.27 12.02
CA PRO A 477 16.90 -26.08 12.40
C PRO A 477 16.09 -25.43 11.26
N LEU A 478 14.78 -25.70 11.26
CA LEU A 478 13.87 -25.00 10.34
C LEU A 478 14.01 -23.49 10.49
N ALA A 479 14.06 -22.80 9.39
CA ALA A 479 14.06 -21.36 9.35
C ALA A 479 12.68 -20.84 9.75
N ILE A 480 12.67 -19.93 10.69
CA ILE A 480 11.47 -19.16 11.06
C ILE A 480 11.59 -17.79 10.39
N PHE A 481 10.74 -17.57 9.41
CA PHE A 481 10.67 -16.31 8.69
C PHE A 481 9.80 -15.32 9.43
N GLU A 482 10.19 -14.07 9.40
CA GLU A 482 9.29 -12.94 9.63
C GLU A 482 8.62 -12.62 8.30
N ILE A 483 7.31 -12.88 8.22
CA ILE A 483 6.53 -12.79 6.99
C ILE A 483 5.63 -11.57 7.09
N MET A 484 5.94 -10.54 6.33
CA MET A 484 5.08 -9.38 6.18
C MET A 484 3.96 -9.71 5.19
N ARG A 485 2.73 -9.69 5.67
CA ARG A 485 1.55 -9.98 4.85
C ARG A 485 0.31 -9.28 5.39
N PRO A 486 -0.73 -9.08 4.57
CA PRO A 486 -2.01 -8.59 5.05
C PRO A 486 -2.64 -9.61 6.01
N LEU A 487 -3.12 -9.11 7.14
CA LEU A 487 -3.80 -9.86 8.19
C LEU A 487 -5.04 -9.10 8.62
N ASN A 488 -6.06 -9.83 9.08
CA ASN A 488 -7.17 -9.24 9.79
C ASN A 488 -6.68 -8.91 11.21
N LEU A 489 -6.56 -7.64 11.48
CA LEU A 489 -6.10 -7.12 12.75
C LEU A 489 -7.29 -6.77 13.66
N GLU A 490 -7.01 -5.99 14.67
CA GLU A 490 -7.94 -5.64 15.73
C GLU A 490 -9.20 -4.92 15.23
N SER A 491 -10.21 -4.88 16.12
CA SER A 491 -11.46 -4.16 15.97
C SER A 491 -11.31 -2.75 16.52
N GLY A 492 -11.96 -1.80 15.91
CA GLY A 492 -11.99 -0.41 16.37
C GLY A 492 -13.39 0.17 16.34
N SER A 493 -13.64 1.25 17.07
CA SER A 493 -14.90 1.98 16.98
C SER A 493 -14.66 3.45 16.73
N VAL A 494 -15.47 4.03 15.84
CA VAL A 494 -15.47 5.45 15.53
C VAL A 494 -16.86 5.98 15.79
N ASP A 495 -16.99 7.09 16.51
CA ASP A 495 -18.24 7.81 16.67
C ASP A 495 -18.03 9.30 16.49
N GLY A 496 -19.12 10.02 16.25
CA GLY A 496 -19.01 11.45 16.02
C GLY A 496 -20.34 12.14 15.78
N PHE A 497 -20.23 13.44 15.53
CA PHE A 497 -21.34 14.28 15.19
C PHE A 497 -21.08 15.00 13.88
N GLU A 498 -22.13 15.08 13.06
CA GLU A 498 -22.16 15.92 11.87
C GLU A 498 -23.21 16.99 12.06
N VAL A 499 -22.84 18.26 11.86
CA VAL A 499 -23.73 19.40 11.98
C VAL A 499 -23.80 20.11 10.64
N VAL A 500 -25.01 20.34 10.15
CA VAL A 500 -25.25 21.09 8.91
C VAL A 500 -26.20 22.23 9.21
N LEU A 501 -25.85 23.40 8.77
CA LEU A 501 -26.72 24.57 8.77
C LEU A 501 -26.70 25.23 7.39
N GLN A 502 -27.84 25.39 6.78
CA GLN A 502 -28.03 26.26 5.63
C GLN A 502 -29.08 27.30 5.96
N HIS A 503 -28.78 28.59 5.71
CA HIS A 503 -29.71 29.66 5.95
C HIS A 503 -29.67 30.70 4.82
N LEU A 504 -30.81 30.92 4.24
CA LEU A 504 -31.04 32.00 3.28
C LEU A 504 -31.66 33.20 4.01
N PHE A 505 -31.12 34.40 3.80
CA PHE A 505 -31.59 35.62 4.47
C PHE A 505 -32.77 36.24 3.71
N GLY A 506 -33.91 35.54 3.69
CA GLY A 506 -35.09 35.93 2.93
C GLY A 506 -34.75 36.11 1.44
N ASP A 507 -35.37 37.11 0.80
CA ASP A 507 -35.16 37.43 -0.63
C ASP A 507 -33.92 38.27 -0.91
N SER A 508 -33.00 38.39 0.05
CA SER A 508 -31.85 39.31 -0.04
C SER A 508 -30.75 38.82 -1.01
N GLY A 509 -30.81 37.60 -1.47
CA GLY A 509 -29.74 36.92 -2.24
C GLY A 509 -28.55 36.46 -1.38
N PHE A 510 -28.50 36.81 -0.10
CA PHE A 510 -27.45 36.33 0.81
C PHE A 510 -27.83 35.01 1.43
N GLY A 511 -26.80 34.17 1.61
CA GLY A 511 -26.93 32.90 2.31
C GLY A 511 -25.65 32.48 3.01
N THR A 512 -25.79 31.56 3.95
CA THR A 512 -24.68 30.92 4.65
C THR A 512 -24.86 29.40 4.69
N GLN A 513 -23.76 28.69 4.63
CA GLN A 513 -23.74 27.24 4.78
C GLN A 513 -22.58 26.84 5.70
N ILE A 514 -22.87 25.98 6.66
CA ILE A 514 -21.92 25.44 7.61
C ILE A 514 -22.07 23.92 7.59
N ASN A 515 -20.96 23.21 7.41
CA ASN A 515 -20.88 21.78 7.62
C ASN A 515 -19.70 21.53 8.57
N ALA A 516 -19.92 20.77 9.63
CA ALA A 516 -18.87 20.42 10.57
C ALA A 516 -19.01 18.94 10.98
N THR A 517 -17.90 18.23 10.99
CA THR A 517 -17.80 16.85 11.44
C THR A 517 -16.80 16.79 12.59
N PHE A 518 -17.23 16.24 13.70
CA PHE A 518 -16.43 15.98 14.88
C PHE A 518 -16.32 14.46 15.06
N VAL A 519 -15.11 13.96 15.14
CA VAL A 519 -14.84 12.52 15.17
C VAL A 519 -14.10 12.16 16.45
N SER A 520 -14.50 11.08 17.10
CA SER A 520 -13.83 10.50 18.25
C SER A 520 -13.75 8.98 18.10
N GLY A 521 -12.83 8.33 18.81
CA GLY A 521 -12.59 6.90 18.69
C GLY A 521 -11.61 6.53 17.58
N GLY A 522 -11.56 5.27 17.21
CA GLY A 522 -10.65 4.74 16.18
C GLY A 522 -9.20 4.69 16.63
N ASP A 523 -8.95 4.71 17.95
CA ASP A 523 -7.64 4.84 18.58
C ASP A 523 -6.81 5.99 17.95
N VAL A 524 -7.51 7.13 17.74
CA VAL A 524 -6.92 8.35 17.18
C VAL A 524 -5.81 8.90 18.09
N ASP A 525 -5.83 8.55 19.37
CA ASP A 525 -4.82 8.89 20.35
C ASP A 525 -3.64 7.92 20.29
N ILE A 526 -2.78 8.12 19.32
CA ILE A 526 -1.50 7.41 19.26
C ILE A 526 -0.60 7.89 20.39
N ASP A 527 -0.12 6.96 21.20
CA ASP A 527 0.97 7.25 22.14
C ASP A 527 2.26 7.44 21.35
N ARG A 528 2.72 8.69 21.24
CA ARG A 528 3.95 9.07 20.50
C ARG A 528 5.22 8.56 21.17
N ASP A 529 5.15 8.15 22.43
CA ASP A 529 6.27 7.60 23.19
C ASP A 529 6.33 6.06 23.10
N ASP A 530 5.26 5.42 22.64
CA ASP A 530 5.23 3.98 22.37
C ASP A 530 5.80 3.70 20.98
N THR A 531 6.93 3.01 20.95
CA THR A 531 7.62 2.61 19.70
C THR A 531 7.12 1.28 19.13
N THR A 532 6.13 0.66 19.77
CA THR A 532 5.45 -0.52 19.21
C THR A 532 4.39 -0.12 18.20
N ARG A 533 4.06 -1.03 17.30
CA ARG A 533 3.02 -0.78 16.31
C ARG A 533 1.66 -0.67 16.98
N GLN A 534 0.99 0.44 16.76
CA GLN A 534 -0.33 0.73 17.28
C GLN A 534 -1.37 0.63 16.16
N PHE A 535 -2.58 0.19 16.50
CA PHE A 535 -3.69 0.19 15.55
C PHE A 535 -4.21 1.61 15.35
N ILE A 536 -4.46 1.98 14.09
CA ILE A 536 -5.07 3.26 13.73
C ILE A 536 -6.02 3.09 12.55
N LEU A 537 -7.07 3.90 12.54
CA LEU A 537 -7.89 4.14 11.35
C LEU A 537 -7.38 5.43 10.68
N PRO A 538 -6.65 5.35 9.57
CA PRO A 538 -6.00 6.52 8.99
C PRO A 538 -7.00 7.51 8.41
N GLY A 539 -6.67 8.80 8.51
CA GLY A 539 -7.43 9.87 7.88
C GLY A 539 -8.63 10.37 8.66
N LEU A 540 -8.89 9.87 9.88
CA LEU A 540 -9.94 10.38 10.75
C LEU A 540 -9.50 11.67 11.43
N GLY A 541 -10.38 12.67 11.45
CA GLY A 541 -10.14 13.94 12.13
C GLY A 541 -11.27 14.93 11.90
N ASP A 542 -11.32 15.91 12.76
CA ASP A 542 -12.31 16.98 12.68
C ASP A 542 -12.17 17.77 11.39
N SER A 543 -13.31 18.13 10.82
CA SER A 543 -13.34 18.99 9.62
C SER A 543 -14.51 19.94 9.65
N SER A 544 -14.34 21.14 9.07
CA SER A 544 -15.46 22.03 8.88
C SER A 544 -15.34 22.83 7.58
N ASN A 545 -16.49 23.16 7.04
CA ASN A 545 -16.64 24.04 5.91
C ASN A 545 -17.66 25.13 6.28
N PHE A 546 -17.24 26.38 6.19
CA PHE A 546 -18.09 27.54 6.31
C PHE A 546 -18.12 28.29 4.99
N SER A 547 -19.28 28.63 4.47
CA SER A 547 -19.39 29.50 3.31
C SER A 547 -20.44 30.58 3.54
N PHE A 548 -20.14 31.79 3.10
CA PHE A 548 -21.07 32.90 2.98
C PHE A 548 -21.13 33.32 1.52
N PHE A 549 -22.33 33.46 0.98
CA PHE A 549 -22.51 33.73 -0.42
C PHE A 549 -23.59 34.77 -0.66
N TYR A 550 -23.49 35.42 -1.81
CA TYR A 550 -24.50 36.26 -2.41
C TYR A 550 -24.78 35.79 -3.81
N GLU A 551 -26.05 35.61 -4.15
CA GLU A 551 -26.48 35.19 -5.47
C GLU A 551 -27.73 35.96 -5.90
N ASP A 552 -27.63 36.58 -7.07
CA ASP A 552 -28.77 37.14 -7.79
C ASP A 552 -28.69 36.80 -9.27
N SER A 553 -29.58 37.37 -10.08
CA SER A 553 -29.61 37.08 -11.55
C SER A 553 -28.38 37.57 -12.30
N PHE A 554 -27.50 38.38 -11.71
CA PHE A 554 -26.33 38.98 -12.38
C PHE A 554 -25.00 38.61 -11.74
N VAL A 555 -24.98 38.44 -10.43
CA VAL A 555 -23.73 38.27 -9.66
C VAL A 555 -23.85 37.11 -8.70
N THR A 556 -22.82 36.27 -8.72
CA THR A 556 -22.60 35.27 -7.69
C THR A 556 -21.25 35.52 -7.02
N ALA A 557 -21.27 35.73 -5.70
CA ALA A 557 -20.05 35.90 -4.91
C ALA A 557 -20.05 34.93 -3.73
N ARG A 558 -18.93 34.30 -3.46
CA ARG A 558 -18.80 33.33 -2.36
C ARG A 558 -17.45 33.48 -1.67
N VAL A 559 -17.46 33.43 -0.36
CA VAL A 559 -16.29 33.24 0.50
C VAL A 559 -16.46 31.93 1.24
N ALA A 560 -15.46 31.09 1.20
CA ALA A 560 -15.48 29.83 1.93
C ALA A 560 -14.20 29.65 2.77
N LEU A 561 -14.35 29.05 3.94
CA LEU A 561 -13.27 28.58 4.81
C LEU A 561 -13.41 27.08 4.96
N ASN A 562 -12.39 26.34 4.54
CA ASN A 562 -12.27 24.91 4.74
C ASN A 562 -11.23 24.66 5.83
N THR A 563 -11.58 23.94 6.88
CA THR A 563 -10.66 23.53 7.94
C THR A 563 -10.59 22.02 8.03
N ARG A 564 -9.41 21.52 8.30
CA ARG A 564 -9.19 20.12 8.62
C ARG A 564 -8.19 20.03 9.76
N GLY A 565 -8.50 19.28 10.80
CA GLY A 565 -7.61 18.98 11.92
C GLY A 565 -6.43 18.09 11.51
N GLU A 566 -5.45 17.99 12.39
CA GLU A 566 -4.36 17.02 12.25
C GLU A 566 -4.95 15.59 12.19
N THR A 567 -4.44 14.77 11.26
CA THR A 567 -4.85 13.36 11.13
C THR A 567 -3.63 12.46 10.99
N VAL A 568 -3.75 11.21 11.45
CA VAL A 568 -2.73 10.22 11.22
C VAL A 568 -2.91 9.64 9.81
N ALA A 569 -1.84 9.62 9.03
CA ALA A 569 -1.84 9.08 7.67
C ALA A 569 -1.48 7.58 7.61
N GLY A 570 -0.82 7.08 8.65
CA GLY A 570 -0.30 5.72 8.72
C GLY A 570 1.00 5.66 9.50
N PHE A 571 1.74 4.58 9.32
CA PHE A 571 3.07 4.40 9.89
C PHE A 571 4.14 4.44 8.81
N GLY A 572 5.25 5.09 9.09
CA GLY A 572 6.46 5.08 8.29
C GLY A 572 7.42 3.96 8.67
N ASN A 573 8.67 4.09 8.26
CA ASN A 573 9.72 3.16 8.66
C ASN A 573 9.87 3.14 10.19
N TYR A 574 10.11 1.97 10.76
CA TYR A 574 10.25 1.76 12.22
C TYR A 574 8.98 2.10 13.01
N ASP A 575 7.81 1.86 12.43
CA ASP A 575 6.48 2.04 13.04
C ASP A 575 6.24 3.46 13.61
N GLN A 576 6.90 4.46 13.04
CA GLN A 576 6.69 5.85 13.43
C GLN A 576 5.42 6.41 12.79
N PRO A 577 4.49 7.00 13.57
CA PRO A 577 3.28 7.56 13.03
C PRO A 577 3.56 8.77 12.13
N LEU A 578 2.93 8.79 10.97
CA LEU A 578 2.95 9.89 10.01
C LEU A 578 1.70 10.73 10.16
N TYR A 579 1.87 12.02 10.32
CA TYR A 579 0.76 12.96 10.48
C TYR A 579 0.57 13.82 9.23
N VAL A 580 -0.69 14.08 8.91
CA VAL A 580 -1.07 15.19 8.02
C VAL A 580 -1.41 16.37 8.92
N GLU A 581 -0.66 17.45 8.80
CA GLU A 581 -0.86 18.67 9.58
C GLU A 581 -2.24 19.30 9.34
N GLU A 582 -2.73 20.04 10.32
CA GLU A 582 -3.94 20.81 10.20
C GLU A 582 -3.87 21.81 9.02
N ARG A 583 -4.99 22.01 8.36
CA ARG A 583 -5.07 22.92 7.22
C ARG A 583 -6.27 23.84 7.32
N ASN A 584 -6.02 25.12 7.10
CA ASN A 584 -7.05 26.14 6.95
C ASN A 584 -6.90 26.81 5.58
N GLN A 585 -7.95 26.74 4.76
CA GLN A 585 -7.93 27.29 3.41
C GLN A 585 -9.11 28.26 3.21
N TRP A 586 -8.81 29.46 2.75
CA TRP A 586 -9.80 30.43 2.32
C TRP A 586 -9.92 30.42 0.79
N ASP A 587 -11.16 30.34 0.31
CA ASP A 587 -11.49 30.42 -1.10
C ASP A 587 -12.44 31.60 -1.33
N LEU A 588 -12.17 32.37 -2.38
CA LEU A 588 -13.00 33.48 -2.82
C LEU A 588 -13.38 33.26 -4.28
N SER A 589 -14.65 33.30 -4.60
CA SER A 589 -15.13 33.28 -5.98
C SER A 589 -16.08 34.43 -6.26
N LEU A 590 -15.97 35.00 -7.47
CA LEU A 590 -16.84 36.04 -7.97
C LEU A 590 -17.14 35.74 -9.45
N ALA A 591 -18.41 35.60 -9.77
CA ALA A 591 -18.87 35.44 -11.14
C ALA A 591 -19.90 36.50 -11.47
N CYS A 592 -19.85 37.06 -12.67
CA CYS A 592 -20.82 38.03 -13.17
C CYS A 592 -21.34 37.53 -14.53
N LEU A 593 -22.66 37.37 -14.63
CA LEU A 593 -23.32 37.04 -15.90
C LEU A 593 -23.45 38.30 -16.73
N LEU A 594 -22.55 38.51 -17.68
CA LEU A 594 -22.70 39.54 -18.68
C LEU A 594 -23.72 39.05 -19.72
N TYR A 595 -24.93 39.61 -19.64
CA TYR A 595 -25.91 39.41 -20.71
C TYR A 595 -25.43 40.17 -21.94
N THR A 596 -24.77 39.46 -22.87
CA THR A 596 -24.61 39.98 -24.22
C THR A 596 -25.95 39.86 -24.92
N SER A 597 -26.67 41.00 -25.03
CA SER A 597 -27.82 41.02 -25.91
C SER A 597 -27.36 40.58 -27.30
N ASP A 598 -28.02 39.57 -27.83
CA ASP A 598 -27.83 39.11 -29.20
C ASP A 598 -28.20 40.28 -30.12
N ALA A 599 -27.20 40.94 -30.64
CA ALA A 599 -27.37 41.94 -31.70
C ALA A 599 -27.46 41.18 -33.05
N ALA A 600 -28.50 40.40 -33.18
CA ALA A 600 -28.81 39.68 -34.42
C ALA A 600 -30.32 39.79 -34.75
N ASP A 601 -30.83 41.03 -34.67
CA ASP A 601 -32.06 41.43 -35.34
C ASP A 601 -31.89 42.86 -35.90
N GLU A 602 -31.11 42.94 -37.02
CA GLU A 602 -31.25 43.92 -38.08
C GLU A 602 -30.94 43.29 -39.43
#